data_71bc760110d183c2a8a8fbabe87220b1
#
_entry.id   71bc760110d183c2a8a8fbabe87220b1
#
_cell.length_a   1.000
_cell.length_b   1.000
_cell.length_c   1.000
_cell.angle_alpha   90.00
_cell.angle_beta   90.00
_cell.angle_gamma   90.00
#
_symmetry.space_group_name_H-M   'P 1'
#
loop_
_entity.id
_entity.type
_entity.pdbx_description
1 polymer ?
#
loop_
_entity_poly.entity_id
_entity_poly.type
_entity_poly.pdbx_seq_one_letter_code
_entity_poly.pdbx_strand_id
1 'polypeptide(L)'
;PASQIQEAEYERLAKLEDRLKEHLIGQDEAVHAVAAAVRRGRVGIASKRKPVSFIFVGSTGVGKTELVKRLAMDMFHSPESLIRLDMSEFMEKFAVSRIIGSPPGYVGYDEAGQLTEKVRRKPYCVILFDEIEKAHPDVLNILLQILDDGHITDAQGRNVNFENTVIVMTSNAGSDARTSAGSVGFGRTADQQGRERAMKALESFLRPEFINRVDEIVYFNKLTEDNFKAIAAIMLRELQDALKEKGITFTWDDALLDYLVKKSYSMTYGARNLRRQIQKDLEDDIATKLIDSYLHPIQSIHASADGEHPVLTAE
;
A
#
# COMPACT_ATOMS: atom_id res chain seq x y z
N PRO A 1 -24.30 14.74 -18.92
CA PRO A 1 -24.94 15.46 -17.82
C PRO A 1 -24.35 15.11 -16.46
N ALA A 2 -24.37 16.02 -15.52
CA ALA A 2 -23.83 15.82 -14.19
C ALA A 2 -24.46 14.62 -13.44
N SER A 3 -25.74 14.35 -13.68
CA SER A 3 -26.46 13.20 -13.09
C SER A 3 -25.92 11.85 -13.56
N GLN A 4 -25.52 11.72 -14.83
CA GLN A 4 -24.95 10.47 -15.36
C GLN A 4 -23.53 10.22 -14.82
N ILE A 5 -22.73 11.27 -14.64
CA ILE A 5 -21.41 11.16 -14.04
C ILE A 5 -21.54 10.72 -12.57
N GLN A 6 -22.48 11.28 -11.83
CA GLN A 6 -22.75 10.91 -10.44
C GLN A 6 -23.22 9.46 -10.30
N GLU A 7 -24.10 9.01 -11.18
CA GLU A 7 -24.59 7.63 -11.21
C GLU A 7 -23.44 6.64 -11.49
N ALA A 8 -22.60 6.93 -12.49
CA ALA A 8 -21.45 6.11 -12.82
C ALA A 8 -20.45 6.05 -11.65
N GLU A 9 -20.21 7.16 -10.95
CA GLU A 9 -19.37 7.20 -9.76
C GLU A 9 -19.93 6.34 -8.63
N TYR A 10 -21.24 6.43 -8.38
CA TYR A 10 -21.89 5.62 -7.34
C TYR A 10 -21.85 4.13 -7.63
N GLU A 11 -22.04 3.72 -8.88
CA GLU A 11 -21.91 2.33 -9.30
C GLU A 11 -20.48 1.80 -9.05
N ARG A 12 -19.49 2.61 -9.33
CA ARG A 12 -18.08 2.25 -9.08
C ARG A 12 -17.79 2.13 -7.60
N LEU A 13 -18.28 3.06 -6.78
CA LEU A 13 -18.13 3.02 -5.33
C LEU A 13 -18.82 1.80 -4.71
N ALA A 14 -19.97 1.40 -5.25
CA ALA A 14 -20.68 0.20 -4.79
C ALA A 14 -19.88 -1.09 -4.99
N LYS A 15 -19.03 -1.13 -6.02
CA LYS A 15 -18.21 -2.30 -6.38
C LYS A 15 -16.73 -2.16 -5.96
N LEU A 16 -16.37 -1.08 -5.28
CA LEU A 16 -14.99 -0.79 -4.88
C LEU A 16 -14.37 -1.93 -4.06
N GLU A 17 -15.09 -2.40 -3.05
CA GLU A 17 -14.62 -3.47 -2.18
C GLU A 17 -14.29 -4.76 -2.96
N ASP A 18 -15.17 -5.19 -3.85
CA ASP A 18 -14.97 -6.39 -4.65
C ASP A 18 -13.77 -6.27 -5.57
N ARG A 19 -13.59 -5.11 -6.21
CA ARG A 19 -12.43 -4.86 -7.07
C ARG A 19 -11.11 -4.87 -6.28
N LEU A 20 -11.10 -4.27 -5.10
CA LEU A 20 -9.91 -4.27 -4.25
C LEU A 20 -9.57 -5.68 -3.77
N LYS A 21 -10.56 -6.50 -3.43
CA LYS A 21 -10.36 -7.89 -2.99
C LYS A 21 -9.74 -8.79 -4.07
N GLU A 22 -9.96 -8.49 -5.34
CA GLU A 22 -9.35 -9.25 -6.44
C GLU A 22 -7.82 -9.22 -6.40
N HIS A 23 -7.24 -8.18 -5.84
CA HIS A 23 -5.79 -7.95 -5.81
C HIS A 23 -5.18 -8.09 -4.42
N LEU A 24 -5.99 -8.19 -3.39
CA LEU A 24 -5.54 -8.22 -1.98
C LEU A 24 -5.96 -9.53 -1.31
N ILE A 25 -5.00 -10.43 -1.14
CA ILE A 25 -5.24 -11.73 -0.52
C ILE A 25 -5.01 -11.66 0.98
N GLY A 26 -5.94 -12.23 1.75
CA GLY A 26 -5.82 -12.38 3.20
C GLY A 26 -6.16 -11.14 4.02
N GLN A 27 -6.70 -10.09 3.38
CA GLN A 27 -6.96 -8.80 4.02
C GLN A 27 -8.41 -8.33 3.84
N ASP A 28 -9.37 -9.22 3.83
CA ASP A 28 -10.77 -8.90 3.54
C ASP A 28 -11.37 -7.89 4.52
N GLU A 29 -11.07 -7.99 5.81
CA GLU A 29 -11.53 -7.03 6.82
C GLU A 29 -10.93 -5.63 6.59
N ALA A 30 -9.64 -5.57 6.27
CA ALA A 30 -8.96 -4.31 5.97
C ALA A 30 -9.58 -3.64 4.74
N VAL A 31 -9.79 -4.39 3.66
CA VAL A 31 -10.41 -3.89 2.43
C VAL A 31 -11.83 -3.40 2.71
N HIS A 32 -12.61 -4.13 3.49
CA HIS A 32 -13.97 -3.74 3.87
C HIS A 32 -13.98 -2.39 4.61
N ALA A 33 -13.12 -2.24 5.62
CA ALA A 33 -13.03 -1.00 6.41
C ALA A 33 -12.62 0.20 5.53
N VAL A 34 -11.65 0.02 4.65
CA VAL A 34 -11.18 1.06 3.73
C VAL A 34 -12.27 1.45 2.75
N ALA A 35 -12.93 0.50 2.11
CA ALA A 35 -14.00 0.76 1.14
C ALA A 35 -15.18 1.49 1.81
N ALA A 36 -15.56 1.09 3.02
CA ALA A 36 -16.64 1.74 3.75
C ALA A 36 -16.33 3.20 4.07
N ALA A 37 -15.11 3.49 4.53
CA ALA A 37 -14.69 4.87 4.86
C ALA A 37 -14.59 5.74 3.59
N VAL A 38 -14.06 5.21 2.51
CA VAL A 38 -13.98 5.91 1.22
C VAL A 38 -15.39 6.24 0.71
N ARG A 39 -16.31 5.29 0.75
CA ARG A 39 -17.72 5.53 0.37
C ARG A 39 -18.35 6.65 1.19
N ARG A 40 -18.18 6.64 2.51
CA ARG A 40 -18.69 7.72 3.39
C ARG A 40 -18.14 9.08 2.99
N GLY A 41 -16.84 9.15 2.75
CA GLY A 41 -16.18 10.40 2.38
C GLY A 41 -16.63 10.94 1.02
N ARG A 42 -16.80 10.07 0.03
CA ARG A 42 -17.20 10.46 -1.33
C ARG A 42 -18.66 10.84 -1.44
N VAL A 43 -19.52 10.24 -0.65
CA VAL A 43 -20.95 10.62 -0.60
C VAL A 43 -21.16 11.96 0.11
N GLY A 44 -20.23 12.36 0.97
CA GLY A 44 -20.22 13.70 1.57
C GLY A 44 -21.27 13.92 2.64
N ILE A 45 -21.58 12.89 3.44
CA ILE A 45 -22.55 12.97 4.52
C ILE A 45 -22.02 13.64 5.81
N ALA A 46 -20.72 13.90 5.88
CA ALA A 46 -20.12 14.60 7.00
C ALA A 46 -20.39 16.11 6.92
N SER A 47 -20.61 16.74 8.08
CA SER A 47 -20.89 18.18 8.19
C SER A 47 -19.69 19.08 7.84
N LYS A 48 -18.47 18.55 7.94
CA LYS A 48 -17.22 19.27 7.63
C LYS A 48 -16.43 18.47 6.58
N ARG A 49 -16.02 19.13 5.50
CA ARG A 49 -15.19 18.52 4.48
C ARG A 49 -13.74 18.42 4.98
N LYS A 50 -13.23 17.20 5.02
CA LYS A 50 -11.86 16.89 5.35
C LYS A 50 -11.44 15.61 4.63
N PRO A 51 -10.15 15.36 4.46
CA PRO A 51 -9.70 14.15 3.77
C PRO A 51 -10.15 12.89 4.51
N VAL A 52 -10.41 11.83 3.76
CA VAL A 52 -10.56 10.48 4.31
C VAL A 52 -9.17 10.02 4.77
N SER A 53 -9.06 9.51 5.99
CA SER A 53 -7.77 9.22 6.60
C SER A 53 -7.70 7.86 7.25
N PHE A 54 -6.54 7.21 7.11
CA PHE A 54 -6.27 5.86 7.61
C PHE A 54 -4.90 5.76 8.25
N ILE A 55 -4.80 4.92 9.29
CA ILE A 55 -3.53 4.35 9.72
C ILE A 55 -3.57 2.85 9.42
N PHE A 56 -2.68 2.38 8.56
CA PHE A 56 -2.52 0.96 8.24
C PHE A 56 -1.42 0.37 9.12
N VAL A 57 -1.78 -0.64 9.90
CA VAL A 57 -0.89 -1.25 10.89
C VAL A 57 -0.71 -2.72 10.56
N GLY A 58 0.50 -3.21 10.65
CA GLY A 58 0.84 -4.61 10.41
C GLY A 58 2.29 -4.78 10.02
N SER A 59 2.74 -6.02 9.96
CA SER A 59 4.10 -6.34 9.56
C SER A 59 4.38 -5.99 8.10
N THR A 60 5.66 -5.99 7.73
CA THR A 60 6.09 -5.71 6.36
C THR A 60 5.58 -6.78 5.39
N GLY A 61 5.17 -6.36 4.20
CA GLY A 61 4.82 -7.27 3.11
C GLY A 61 3.48 -7.98 3.22
N VAL A 62 2.55 -7.46 4.02
CA VAL A 62 1.20 -8.04 4.19
C VAL A 62 0.14 -7.43 3.28
N GLY A 63 0.50 -6.40 2.50
CA GLY A 63 -0.40 -5.78 1.53
C GLY A 63 -0.75 -4.32 1.77
N LYS A 64 -0.16 -3.66 2.77
CA LYS A 64 -0.46 -2.26 3.08
C LYS A 64 -0.22 -1.33 1.89
N THR A 65 0.98 -1.36 1.32
CA THR A 65 1.34 -0.52 0.16
C THR A 65 0.56 -0.93 -1.09
N GLU A 66 0.33 -2.21 -1.29
CA GLU A 66 -0.45 -2.72 -2.44
C GLU A 66 -1.88 -2.18 -2.40
N LEU A 67 -2.52 -2.17 -1.23
CA LEU A 67 -3.86 -1.61 -1.08
C LEU A 67 -3.88 -0.12 -1.44
N VAL A 68 -2.89 0.64 -1.01
CA VAL A 68 -2.79 2.08 -1.34
C VAL A 68 -2.67 2.29 -2.84
N LYS A 69 -1.81 1.52 -3.52
CA LYS A 69 -1.64 1.60 -4.97
C LYS A 69 -2.92 1.27 -5.72
N ARG A 70 -3.60 0.19 -5.32
CA ARG A 70 -4.85 -0.23 -5.96
C ARG A 70 -5.97 0.80 -5.73
N LEU A 71 -6.02 1.37 -4.53
CA LEU A 71 -6.98 2.43 -4.21
C LEU A 71 -6.76 3.66 -5.09
N ALA A 72 -5.52 4.11 -5.26
CA ALA A 72 -5.20 5.26 -6.11
C ALA A 72 -5.58 5.01 -7.57
N MET A 73 -5.25 3.83 -8.11
CA MET A 73 -5.64 3.45 -9.48
C MET A 73 -7.14 3.35 -9.66
N ASP A 74 -7.85 2.78 -8.70
CA ASP A 74 -9.31 2.62 -8.78
C ASP A 74 -10.04 3.96 -8.70
N MET A 75 -9.64 4.84 -7.77
CA MET A 75 -10.30 6.12 -7.56
C MET A 75 -9.96 7.18 -8.60
N PHE A 76 -8.70 7.26 -9.01
CA PHE A 76 -8.19 8.40 -9.79
C PHE A 76 -7.57 8.02 -11.14
N HIS A 77 -7.51 6.73 -11.47
CA HIS A 77 -7.11 6.17 -12.77
C HIS A 77 -5.70 6.53 -13.27
N SER A 78 -4.81 7.00 -12.39
CA SER A 78 -3.46 7.43 -12.76
C SER A 78 -2.45 7.04 -11.69
N PRO A 79 -1.28 6.49 -12.07
CA PRO A 79 -0.20 6.24 -11.11
C PRO A 79 0.31 7.53 -10.44
N GLU A 80 0.25 8.66 -11.14
CA GLU A 80 0.66 9.97 -10.61
C GLU A 80 -0.29 10.51 -9.54
N SER A 81 -1.46 9.90 -9.37
CA SER A 81 -2.39 10.23 -8.29
C SER A 81 -1.95 9.71 -6.93
N LEU A 82 -0.89 8.91 -6.86
CA LEU A 82 -0.27 8.49 -5.61
C LEU A 82 0.95 9.34 -5.30
N ILE A 83 0.86 10.10 -4.20
CA ILE A 83 1.99 10.86 -3.64
C ILE A 83 2.54 10.04 -2.48
N ARG A 84 3.80 9.63 -2.54
CA ARG A 84 4.44 8.81 -1.51
C ARG A 84 5.56 9.58 -0.81
N LEU A 85 5.48 9.65 0.52
CA LEU A 85 6.50 10.25 1.38
C LEU A 85 6.94 9.20 2.41
N ASP A 86 8.22 8.85 2.38
CA ASP A 86 8.82 7.96 3.36
C ASP A 86 9.26 8.78 4.59
N MET A 87 8.64 8.54 5.73
CA MET A 87 8.92 9.29 6.96
C MET A 87 10.31 9.05 7.52
N SER A 88 11.03 8.02 7.07
CA SER A 88 12.45 7.85 7.40
C SER A 88 13.33 8.99 6.86
N GLU A 89 12.89 9.70 5.83
CA GLU A 89 13.54 10.89 5.26
C GLU A 89 13.11 12.20 5.95
N PHE A 90 12.17 12.15 6.89
CA PHE A 90 11.56 13.30 7.58
C PHE A 90 11.70 13.19 9.09
N MET A 91 12.85 12.69 9.56
CA MET A 91 13.15 12.48 10.97
C MET A 91 13.76 13.72 11.65
N GLU A 92 14.31 14.65 10.89
CA GLU A 92 15.02 15.82 11.38
C GLU A 92 14.11 17.05 11.49
N LYS A 93 14.54 18.05 12.28
CA LYS A 93 13.81 19.28 12.54
C LYS A 93 13.47 20.07 11.26
N PHE A 94 14.32 19.99 10.24
CA PHE A 94 14.11 20.70 8.98
C PHE A 94 13.16 19.98 8.00
N ALA A 95 12.63 18.83 8.39
CA ALA A 95 11.70 18.05 7.59
C ALA A 95 10.43 18.83 7.21
N VAL A 96 9.96 19.73 8.10
CA VAL A 96 8.78 20.56 7.86
C VAL A 96 8.94 21.44 6.62
N SER A 97 10.11 22.06 6.44
CA SER A 97 10.37 22.93 5.28
C SER A 97 10.38 22.14 3.96
N ARG A 98 10.70 20.86 3.99
CA ARG A 98 10.60 19.99 2.82
C ARG A 98 9.15 19.66 2.44
N ILE A 99 8.24 19.69 3.40
CA ILE A 99 6.82 19.39 3.20
C ILE A 99 6.05 20.62 2.71
N ILE A 100 6.20 21.74 3.39
CA ILE A 100 5.43 22.97 3.14
C ILE A 100 6.22 24.10 2.44
N GLY A 101 7.54 23.93 2.27
CA GLY A 101 8.43 24.96 1.75
C GLY A 101 9.15 25.72 2.86
N SER A 102 10.20 26.47 2.50
CA SER A 102 10.96 27.32 3.42
C SER A 102 10.37 28.72 3.46
N PRO A 103 10.35 29.39 4.64
CA PRO A 103 9.91 30.77 4.75
C PRO A 103 10.81 31.75 3.96
N PRO A 104 10.32 32.95 3.59
CA PRO A 104 11.14 33.98 2.97
C PRO A 104 12.39 34.30 3.79
N GLY A 105 13.55 34.39 3.13
CA GLY A 105 14.83 34.68 3.76
C GLY A 105 15.60 33.44 4.26
N TYR A 106 15.03 32.25 4.19
CA TYR A 106 15.71 31.00 4.54
C TYR A 106 16.23 30.28 3.29
N VAL A 107 17.26 29.45 3.47
CA VAL A 107 17.82 28.63 2.40
C VAL A 107 16.73 27.68 1.85
N GLY A 108 16.60 27.63 0.51
CA GLY A 108 15.58 26.82 -0.14
C GLY A 108 14.21 27.50 -0.30
N TYR A 109 14.09 28.80 -0.04
CA TYR A 109 12.84 29.54 -0.21
C TYR A 109 12.26 29.41 -1.64
N ASP A 110 13.12 29.33 -2.64
CA ASP A 110 12.71 29.16 -4.05
C ASP A 110 12.23 27.74 -4.36
N GLU A 111 12.48 26.78 -3.45
CA GLU A 111 11.97 25.42 -3.56
C GLU A 111 10.60 25.30 -2.90
N ALA A 112 9.61 24.91 -3.69
CA ALA A 112 8.28 24.64 -3.17
C ALA A 112 8.29 23.41 -2.25
N GLY A 113 7.39 23.35 -1.26
CA GLY A 113 7.21 22.18 -0.42
C GLY A 113 6.83 20.94 -1.25
N GLN A 114 7.45 19.79 -0.97
CA GLN A 114 7.23 18.55 -1.73
C GLN A 114 5.76 18.12 -1.72
N LEU A 115 5.11 18.20 -0.57
CA LEU A 115 3.72 17.80 -0.44
C LEU A 115 2.75 18.87 -0.94
N THR A 116 2.90 20.09 -0.46
CA THR A 116 1.95 21.16 -0.75
C THR A 116 1.88 21.51 -2.22
N GLU A 117 3.01 21.50 -2.92
CA GLU A 117 3.04 21.78 -4.36
C GLU A 117 2.38 20.66 -5.18
N LYS A 118 2.63 19.40 -4.82
CA LYS A 118 2.00 18.26 -5.50
C LYS A 118 0.48 18.24 -5.32
N VAL A 119 0.00 18.55 -4.12
CA VAL A 119 -1.44 18.61 -3.83
C VAL A 119 -2.10 19.80 -4.52
N ARG A 120 -1.42 20.96 -4.59
CA ARG A 120 -1.93 22.09 -5.36
C ARG A 120 -2.14 21.74 -6.83
N ARG A 121 -1.21 21.01 -7.42
CA ARG A 121 -1.29 20.58 -8.83
C ARG A 121 -2.31 19.47 -9.06
N LYS A 122 -2.42 18.54 -8.12
CA LYS A 122 -3.32 17.38 -8.19
C LYS A 122 -4.08 17.22 -6.88
N PRO A 123 -5.18 17.98 -6.68
CA PRO A 123 -5.94 17.93 -5.44
C PRO A 123 -6.73 16.62 -5.24
N TYR A 124 -6.95 15.84 -6.29
CA TYR A 124 -7.58 14.52 -6.25
C TYR A 124 -6.50 13.45 -6.29
N CYS A 125 -6.03 13.04 -5.12
CA CYS A 125 -4.92 12.09 -5.01
C CYS A 125 -5.00 11.28 -3.72
N VAL A 126 -4.20 10.22 -3.67
CA VAL A 126 -3.92 9.46 -2.45
C VAL A 126 -2.52 9.84 -1.98
N ILE A 127 -2.39 10.18 -0.70
CA ILE A 127 -1.12 10.54 -0.08
C ILE A 127 -0.74 9.44 0.89
N LEU A 128 0.40 8.81 0.66
CA LEU A 128 0.95 7.76 1.52
C LEU A 128 2.12 8.31 2.33
N PHE A 129 1.96 8.29 3.66
CA PHE A 129 3.04 8.56 4.61
C PHE A 129 3.54 7.22 5.16
N ASP A 130 4.64 6.73 4.60
CA ASP A 130 5.22 5.45 5.00
C ASP A 130 6.02 5.57 6.30
N GLU A 131 5.88 4.58 7.19
CA GLU A 131 6.61 4.49 8.44
C GLU A 131 6.41 5.71 9.36
N ILE A 132 5.16 5.98 9.70
CA ILE A 132 4.76 7.18 10.46
C ILE A 132 5.46 7.29 11.83
N GLU A 133 5.87 6.16 12.43
CA GLU A 133 6.61 6.13 13.69
C GLU A 133 7.97 6.81 13.61
N LYS A 134 8.51 7.01 12.41
CA LYS A 134 9.80 7.68 12.19
C LYS A 134 9.69 9.18 11.99
N ALA A 135 8.49 9.71 11.79
CA ALA A 135 8.29 11.13 11.51
C ALA A 135 8.68 12.00 12.71
N HIS A 136 9.33 13.14 12.42
CA HIS A 136 9.58 14.16 13.43
C HIS A 136 8.24 14.67 14.01
N PRO A 137 8.15 14.97 15.32
CA PRO A 137 6.93 15.48 15.95
C PRO A 137 6.31 16.70 15.25
N ASP A 138 7.13 17.59 14.67
CA ASP A 138 6.63 18.76 13.94
C ASP A 138 5.91 18.37 12.65
N VAL A 139 6.34 17.29 12.00
CA VAL A 139 5.64 16.70 10.84
C VAL A 139 4.29 16.12 11.26
N LEU A 140 4.24 15.43 12.39
CA LEU A 140 2.99 14.91 12.94
C LEU A 140 1.99 16.04 13.26
N ASN A 141 2.47 17.19 13.73
CA ASN A 141 1.63 18.36 13.99
C ASN A 141 1.03 18.92 12.69
N ILE A 142 1.77 18.94 11.60
CA ILE A 142 1.25 19.34 10.28
C ILE A 142 0.18 18.36 9.81
N LEU A 143 0.43 17.07 9.95
CA LEU A 143 -0.56 16.03 9.60
C LEU A 143 -1.84 16.18 10.43
N LEU A 144 -1.71 16.44 11.73
CA LEU A 144 -2.87 16.67 12.58
C LEU A 144 -3.70 17.87 12.10
N GLN A 145 -3.06 18.96 11.71
CA GLN A 145 -3.75 20.13 11.16
C GLN A 145 -4.49 19.79 9.86
N ILE A 146 -3.88 19.01 8.98
CA ILE A 146 -4.53 18.55 7.73
C ILE A 146 -5.76 17.68 8.05
N LEU A 147 -5.61 16.77 9.00
CA LEU A 147 -6.72 15.88 9.41
C LEU A 147 -7.87 16.65 10.08
N ASP A 148 -7.56 17.70 10.81
CA ASP A 148 -8.55 18.48 11.56
C ASP A 148 -9.23 19.52 10.69
N ASP A 149 -8.48 20.33 9.95
CA ASP A 149 -8.96 21.48 9.19
C ASP A 149 -9.21 21.19 7.71
N GLY A 150 -8.59 20.16 7.16
CA GLY A 150 -8.67 19.82 5.74
C GLY A 150 -7.82 20.72 4.83
N HIS A 151 -7.09 21.67 5.39
CA HIS A 151 -6.20 22.56 4.66
C HIS A 151 -5.06 23.05 5.53
N ILE A 152 -3.96 23.46 4.90
CA ILE A 152 -2.83 24.13 5.58
C ILE A 152 -2.36 25.31 4.74
N THR A 153 -1.66 26.24 5.37
CA THR A 153 -0.98 27.34 4.70
C THR A 153 0.47 26.93 4.42
N ASP A 154 0.92 27.04 3.17
CA ASP A 154 2.33 26.79 2.82
C ASP A 154 3.24 27.95 3.24
N ALA A 155 4.54 27.80 3.03
CA ALA A 155 5.52 28.80 3.42
C ALA A 155 5.41 30.11 2.62
N GLN A 156 4.75 30.10 1.46
CA GLN A 156 4.47 31.28 0.65
C GLN A 156 3.14 31.95 1.00
N GLY A 157 2.46 31.50 2.05
CA GLY A 157 1.19 32.04 2.48
C GLY A 157 -0.03 31.57 1.71
N ARG A 158 0.13 30.54 0.83
CA ARG A 158 -0.98 29.99 0.05
C ARG A 158 -1.74 28.94 0.84
N ASN A 159 -3.06 29.00 0.74
CA ASN A 159 -3.90 27.97 1.33
C ASN A 159 -3.93 26.72 0.42
N VAL A 160 -3.55 25.57 0.96
CA VAL A 160 -3.52 24.30 0.23
C VAL A 160 -4.62 23.40 0.76
N ASN A 161 -5.54 22.99 -0.11
CA ASN A 161 -6.72 22.21 0.24
C ASN A 161 -6.48 20.72 0.06
N PHE A 162 -6.72 19.94 1.12
CA PHE A 162 -6.58 18.48 1.17
C PHE A 162 -7.93 17.75 1.21
N GLU A 163 -9.05 18.45 1.12
CA GLU A 163 -10.39 17.89 1.30
C GLU A 163 -10.71 16.73 0.34
N ASN A 164 -10.16 16.76 -0.86
CA ASN A 164 -10.40 15.75 -1.89
C ASN A 164 -9.30 14.67 -1.94
N THR A 165 -8.38 14.68 -1.00
CA THR A 165 -7.34 13.66 -0.89
C THR A 165 -7.78 12.51 0.00
N VAL A 166 -7.16 11.35 -0.20
CA VAL A 166 -7.19 10.23 0.75
C VAL A 166 -5.82 10.14 1.39
N ILE A 167 -5.77 10.18 2.71
CA ILE A 167 -4.51 10.12 3.46
C ILE A 167 -4.36 8.76 4.10
N VAL A 168 -3.25 8.09 3.79
CA VAL A 168 -2.88 6.81 4.37
C VAL A 168 -1.52 6.93 5.05
N MET A 169 -1.48 6.57 6.32
CA MET A 169 -0.25 6.48 7.11
C MET A 169 0.01 5.00 7.40
N THR A 170 1.22 4.52 7.19
CA THR A 170 1.55 3.13 7.51
C THR A 170 2.46 3.05 8.73
N SER A 171 2.34 1.98 9.48
CA SER A 171 3.19 1.69 10.62
C SER A 171 3.44 0.18 10.76
N ASN A 172 4.68 -0.17 11.08
CA ASN A 172 5.07 -1.51 11.49
C ASN A 172 5.08 -1.66 13.02
N ALA A 173 4.63 -0.63 13.75
CA ALA A 173 4.66 -0.61 15.21
C ALA A 173 3.88 -1.79 15.79
N GLY A 174 4.47 -2.44 16.78
CA GLY A 174 3.86 -3.61 17.44
C GLY A 174 3.95 -4.93 16.69
N SER A 175 4.62 -4.95 15.52
CA SER A 175 4.75 -6.16 14.69
C SER A 175 5.92 -7.08 15.08
N ASP A 176 6.80 -6.66 16.02
CA ASP A 176 7.96 -7.43 16.45
C ASP A 176 7.55 -8.70 17.21
N ALA A 177 7.86 -9.86 16.64
CA ALA A 177 7.46 -11.18 17.14
C ALA A 177 8.18 -11.62 18.43
N ARG A 178 9.10 -10.82 18.99
CA ARG A 178 9.98 -11.26 20.08
C ARG A 178 9.35 -11.33 21.46
N THR A 179 8.12 -10.89 21.63
CA THR A 179 7.49 -10.79 22.97
C THR A 179 6.36 -11.79 23.21
N SER A 180 6.14 -12.77 22.35
CA SER A 180 4.96 -13.63 22.44
C SER A 180 5.12 -14.91 23.26
N ALA A 181 6.21 -15.10 24.00
CA ALA A 181 6.47 -16.34 24.75
C ALA A 181 5.83 -16.37 26.16
N GLY A 182 5.04 -15.39 26.57
CA GLY A 182 4.73 -15.27 27.99
C GLY A 182 3.29 -15.00 28.42
N SER A 183 2.31 -14.87 27.54
CA SER A 183 0.96 -14.55 27.99
C SER A 183 -0.12 -15.20 27.13
N VAL A 184 -0.31 -16.48 27.35
CA VAL A 184 -1.54 -17.16 26.92
C VAL A 184 -2.62 -16.82 27.95
N GLY A 185 -3.24 -15.64 27.79
CA GLY A 185 -4.48 -15.33 28.49
C GLY A 185 -5.62 -16.14 27.85
N PHE A 186 -6.35 -16.89 28.66
CA PHE A 186 -7.50 -17.66 28.24
C PHE A 186 -8.49 -16.79 27.44
N GLY A 187 -8.78 -17.16 26.19
CA GLY A 187 -9.90 -16.64 25.40
C GLY A 187 -9.59 -15.59 24.34
N ARG A 188 -8.34 -15.23 24.07
CA ARG A 188 -7.97 -14.27 23.02
C ARG A 188 -7.31 -14.98 21.84
N THR A 189 -7.75 -14.66 20.61
CA THR A 189 -7.11 -15.14 19.39
C THR A 189 -5.77 -14.44 19.16
N ALA A 190 -4.86 -15.06 18.41
CA ALA A 190 -3.57 -14.45 18.02
C ALA A 190 -3.77 -13.09 17.32
N ASP A 191 -4.83 -12.96 16.52
CA ASP A 191 -5.18 -11.71 15.81
C ASP A 191 -5.61 -10.60 16.76
N GLN A 192 -6.41 -10.92 17.79
CA GLN A 192 -6.82 -9.94 18.80
C GLN A 192 -5.63 -9.41 19.60
N GLN A 193 -4.69 -10.30 19.95
CA GLN A 193 -3.44 -9.91 20.62
C GLN A 193 -2.57 -9.02 19.73
N GLY A 194 -2.51 -9.32 18.45
CA GLY A 194 -1.78 -8.52 17.47
C GLY A 194 -2.35 -7.10 17.34
N ARG A 195 -3.67 -6.98 17.29
CA ARG A 195 -4.38 -5.68 17.24
C ARG A 195 -4.14 -4.85 18.49
N GLU A 196 -4.22 -5.45 19.67
CA GLU A 196 -3.98 -4.76 20.94
C GLU A 196 -2.54 -4.28 21.06
N ARG A 197 -1.57 -5.09 20.64
CA ARG A 197 -0.15 -4.72 20.60
C ARG A 197 0.12 -3.55 19.66
N ALA A 198 -0.46 -3.61 18.48
CA ALA A 198 -0.36 -2.56 17.49
C ALA A 198 -0.91 -1.25 18.02
N MET A 199 -2.09 -1.27 18.66
CA MET A 199 -2.71 -0.10 19.24
C MET A 199 -1.88 0.52 20.35
N LYS A 200 -1.33 -0.30 21.27
CA LYS A 200 -0.42 0.18 22.31
C LYS A 200 0.84 0.83 21.72
N ALA A 201 1.39 0.23 20.66
CA ALA A 201 2.56 0.77 19.99
C ALA A 201 2.26 2.13 19.33
N LEU A 202 1.11 2.30 18.69
CA LEU A 202 0.67 3.59 18.15
C LEU A 202 0.51 4.65 19.24
N GLU A 203 -0.10 4.30 20.36
CA GLU A 203 -0.29 5.18 21.51
C GLU A 203 1.03 5.65 22.14
N SER A 204 2.12 4.94 21.93
CA SER A 204 3.44 5.30 22.45
C SER A 204 4.07 6.51 21.76
N PHE A 205 3.68 6.82 20.50
CA PHE A 205 4.23 7.95 19.75
C PHE A 205 3.19 8.89 19.14
N LEU A 206 1.91 8.46 19.05
CA LEU A 206 0.81 9.31 18.59
C LEU A 206 -0.03 9.75 19.79
N ARG A 207 -0.30 11.05 19.88
CA ARG A 207 -1.22 11.58 20.90
C ARG A 207 -2.63 11.02 20.68
N PRO A 208 -3.43 10.88 21.75
CA PRO A 208 -4.85 10.48 21.63
C PRO A 208 -5.63 11.37 20.65
N GLU A 209 -5.35 12.67 20.63
CA GLU A 209 -5.94 13.63 19.71
C GLU A 209 -5.71 13.24 18.25
N PHE A 210 -4.49 12.82 17.89
CA PHE A 210 -4.15 12.37 16.54
C PHE A 210 -4.94 11.12 16.16
N ILE A 211 -4.93 10.12 17.03
CA ILE A 211 -5.63 8.85 16.82
C ILE A 211 -7.14 9.08 16.63
N ASN A 212 -7.72 9.99 17.39
CA ASN A 212 -9.16 10.31 17.33
C ASN A 212 -9.57 11.05 16.05
N ARG A 213 -8.64 11.70 15.37
CA ARG A 213 -8.92 12.43 14.11
C ARG A 213 -8.86 11.54 12.87
N VAL A 214 -8.21 10.40 12.97
CA VAL A 214 -8.14 9.43 11.87
C VAL A 214 -9.48 8.72 11.72
N ASP A 215 -9.96 8.55 10.50
CA ASP A 215 -11.25 7.89 10.25
C ASP A 215 -11.21 6.41 10.65
N GLU A 216 -10.17 5.69 10.28
CA GLU A 216 -10.03 4.28 10.60
C GLU A 216 -8.58 3.89 10.86
N ILE A 217 -8.35 3.09 11.89
CA ILE A 217 -7.11 2.34 12.11
C ILE A 217 -7.36 0.93 11.59
N VAL A 218 -6.61 0.54 10.55
CA VAL A 218 -6.83 -0.68 9.82
C VAL A 218 -5.70 -1.66 10.12
N TYR A 219 -6.01 -2.77 10.73
CA TYR A 219 -5.06 -3.83 11.04
C TYR A 219 -4.96 -4.82 9.89
N PHE A 220 -3.72 -5.11 9.45
CA PHE A 220 -3.44 -6.12 8.42
C PHE A 220 -2.97 -7.40 9.07
N ASN A 221 -3.59 -8.51 8.70
CA ASN A 221 -3.28 -9.83 9.22
C ASN A 221 -1.94 -10.33 8.67
N LYS A 222 -1.27 -11.19 9.44
CA LYS A 222 -0.12 -11.94 8.94
C LYS A 222 -0.58 -12.89 7.85
N LEU A 223 0.24 -13.05 6.81
CA LEU A 223 -0.08 -13.93 5.69
C LEU A 223 0.22 -15.38 6.04
N THR A 224 -0.70 -16.28 5.68
CA THR A 224 -0.55 -17.73 5.78
C THR A 224 0.19 -18.27 4.54
N GLU A 225 0.62 -19.53 4.58
CA GLU A 225 1.19 -20.20 3.40
C GLU A 225 0.18 -20.26 2.24
N ASP A 226 -1.10 -20.52 2.54
CA ASP A 226 -2.16 -20.52 1.53
C ASP A 226 -2.34 -19.13 0.91
N ASN A 227 -2.24 -18.08 1.69
CA ASN A 227 -2.22 -16.71 1.17
C ASN A 227 -1.04 -16.47 0.22
N PHE A 228 0.16 -16.93 0.58
CA PHE A 228 1.34 -16.85 -0.28
C PHE A 228 1.13 -17.57 -1.59
N LYS A 229 0.56 -18.75 -1.57
CA LYS A 229 0.25 -19.51 -2.78
C LYS A 229 -0.70 -18.76 -3.70
N ALA A 230 -1.75 -18.16 -3.14
CA ALA A 230 -2.69 -17.32 -3.91
C ALA A 230 -2.04 -16.06 -4.47
N ILE A 231 -1.18 -15.39 -3.70
CA ILE A 231 -0.42 -14.21 -4.16
C ILE A 231 0.55 -14.60 -5.27
N ALA A 232 1.25 -15.72 -5.13
CA ALA A 232 2.15 -16.24 -6.18
C ALA A 232 1.38 -16.48 -7.49
N ALA A 233 0.18 -17.05 -7.43
CA ALA A 233 -0.66 -17.25 -8.59
C ALA A 233 -1.06 -15.94 -9.27
N ILE A 234 -1.34 -14.89 -8.50
CA ILE A 234 -1.61 -13.54 -9.05
C ILE A 234 -0.38 -12.98 -9.77
N MET A 235 0.80 -13.09 -9.17
CA MET A 235 2.05 -12.61 -9.77
C MET A 235 2.40 -13.37 -11.05
N LEU A 236 2.16 -14.70 -11.08
CA LEU A 236 2.36 -15.51 -12.26
C LEU A 236 1.37 -15.17 -13.39
N ARG A 237 0.13 -14.81 -13.05
CA ARG A 237 -0.84 -14.31 -14.06
C ARG A 237 -0.41 -12.98 -14.65
N GLU A 238 0.17 -12.08 -13.86
CA GLU A 238 0.76 -10.84 -14.38
C GLU A 238 1.89 -11.13 -15.37
N LEU A 239 2.76 -12.09 -15.07
CA LEU A 239 3.81 -12.54 -15.98
C LEU A 239 3.23 -13.21 -17.23
N GLN A 240 2.19 -14.03 -17.07
CA GLN A 240 1.46 -14.65 -18.17
C GLN A 240 0.90 -13.60 -19.15
N ASP A 241 0.28 -12.53 -18.63
CA ASP A 241 -0.26 -11.45 -19.43
C ASP A 241 0.85 -10.69 -20.18
N ALA A 242 1.97 -10.42 -19.51
CA ALA A 242 3.11 -9.76 -20.12
C ALA A 242 3.71 -10.59 -21.27
N LEU A 243 3.83 -11.90 -21.09
CA LEU A 243 4.34 -12.81 -22.14
C LEU A 243 3.35 -13.00 -23.29
N LYS A 244 2.03 -12.96 -23.00
CA LYS A 244 0.98 -13.02 -24.01
C LYS A 244 1.06 -11.85 -24.99
N GLU A 245 1.38 -10.66 -24.52
CA GLU A 245 1.60 -9.48 -25.37
C GLU A 245 2.75 -9.70 -26.37
N LYS A 246 3.71 -10.55 -26.01
CA LYS A 246 4.83 -10.94 -26.88
C LYS A 246 4.52 -12.16 -27.75
N GLY A 247 3.29 -12.67 -27.72
CA GLY A 247 2.89 -13.85 -28.47
C GLY A 247 3.33 -15.18 -27.85
N ILE A 248 3.70 -15.20 -26.57
CA ILE A 248 4.17 -16.38 -25.86
C ILE A 248 3.10 -16.86 -24.89
N THR A 249 2.77 -18.14 -24.96
CA THR A 249 1.86 -18.80 -24.02
C THR A 249 2.67 -19.28 -22.81
N PHE A 250 2.34 -18.74 -21.63
CA PHE A 250 2.97 -19.13 -20.37
C PHE A 250 1.99 -19.92 -19.51
N THR A 251 2.44 -21.07 -19.01
CA THR A 251 1.66 -21.93 -18.10
C THR A 251 2.53 -22.41 -16.95
N TRP A 252 1.89 -22.79 -15.85
CA TRP A 252 2.56 -23.35 -14.67
C TRP A 252 1.68 -24.41 -14.00
N ASP A 253 2.25 -25.15 -13.07
CA ASP A 253 1.56 -26.15 -12.27
C ASP A 253 1.67 -25.87 -10.76
N ASP A 254 0.98 -26.68 -9.95
CA ASP A 254 1.02 -26.54 -8.49
C ASP A 254 2.40 -26.80 -7.89
N ALA A 255 3.22 -27.61 -8.53
CA ALA A 255 4.59 -27.87 -8.07
C ALA A 255 5.42 -26.59 -8.05
N LEU A 256 5.24 -25.72 -9.05
CA LEU A 256 5.88 -24.40 -9.07
C LEU A 256 5.40 -23.52 -7.93
N LEU A 257 4.09 -23.45 -7.69
CA LEU A 257 3.52 -22.65 -6.58
C LEU A 257 4.06 -23.12 -5.23
N ASP A 258 4.07 -24.42 -4.99
CA ASP A 258 4.59 -24.99 -3.75
C ASP A 258 6.09 -24.70 -3.56
N TYR A 259 6.86 -24.76 -4.64
CA TYR A 259 8.28 -24.41 -4.63
C TYR A 259 8.48 -22.93 -4.27
N LEU A 260 7.75 -22.01 -4.92
CA LEU A 260 7.86 -20.57 -4.66
C LEU A 260 7.50 -20.22 -3.23
N VAL A 261 6.44 -20.82 -2.70
CA VAL A 261 6.02 -20.62 -1.30
C VAL A 261 7.10 -21.13 -0.34
N LYS A 262 7.60 -22.33 -0.55
CA LYS A 262 8.65 -22.92 0.31
C LYS A 262 9.91 -22.06 0.37
N LYS A 263 10.32 -21.47 -0.75
CA LYS A 263 11.51 -20.63 -0.83
C LYS A 263 11.33 -19.23 -0.26
N SER A 264 10.14 -18.65 -0.39
CA SER A 264 9.91 -17.24 -0.10
C SER A 264 9.07 -16.99 1.16
N TYR A 265 8.38 -18.00 1.71
CA TYR A 265 7.50 -17.80 2.86
C TYR A 265 8.27 -17.29 4.08
N SER A 266 7.82 -16.16 4.59
CA SER A 266 8.37 -15.53 5.77
C SER A 266 7.27 -14.77 6.51
N MET A 267 7.12 -15.05 7.79
CA MET A 267 6.23 -14.28 8.66
C MET A 267 6.75 -12.87 8.94
N THR A 268 8.06 -12.65 8.80
CA THR A 268 8.72 -11.37 9.07
C THR A 268 8.63 -10.41 7.88
N TYR A 269 8.90 -10.90 6.67
CA TYR A 269 8.99 -10.06 5.46
C TYR A 269 7.77 -10.16 4.55
N GLY A 270 6.82 -11.05 4.86
CA GLY A 270 5.63 -11.25 4.08
C GLY A 270 5.92 -11.60 2.61
N ALA A 271 5.09 -11.12 1.71
CA ALA A 271 5.19 -11.42 0.28
C ALA A 271 6.30 -10.66 -0.46
N ARG A 272 7.08 -9.82 0.21
CA ARG A 272 8.17 -9.05 -0.42
C ARG A 272 9.21 -9.96 -1.09
N ASN A 273 9.59 -11.04 -0.41
CA ASN A 273 10.56 -12.01 -0.92
C ASN A 273 10.02 -12.84 -2.10
N LEU A 274 8.71 -13.02 -2.17
CA LEU A 274 8.06 -13.78 -3.23
C LEU A 274 8.28 -13.14 -4.61
N ARG A 275 8.12 -11.82 -4.73
CA ARG A 275 8.38 -11.11 -5.99
C ARG A 275 9.83 -11.24 -6.44
N ARG A 276 10.78 -11.12 -5.51
CA ARG A 276 12.21 -11.32 -5.79
C ARG A 276 12.50 -12.75 -6.24
N GLN A 277 11.85 -13.72 -5.61
CA GLN A 277 12.04 -15.13 -5.94
C GLN A 277 11.54 -15.45 -7.36
N ILE A 278 10.39 -14.92 -7.74
CA ILE A 278 9.85 -15.06 -9.10
C ILE A 278 10.77 -14.40 -10.12
N GLN A 279 11.25 -13.21 -9.83
CA GLN A 279 12.16 -12.48 -10.71
C GLN A 279 13.45 -13.27 -10.93
N LYS A 280 14.05 -13.75 -9.86
CA LYS A 280 15.32 -14.49 -9.91
C LYS A 280 15.20 -15.86 -10.57
N ASP A 281 14.17 -16.64 -10.20
CA ASP A 281 14.03 -18.02 -10.63
C ASP A 281 13.32 -18.19 -11.98
N LEU A 282 12.48 -17.23 -12.37
CA LEU A 282 11.68 -17.34 -13.59
C LEU A 282 12.00 -16.25 -14.60
N GLU A 283 11.87 -14.98 -14.23
CA GLU A 283 12.01 -13.88 -15.20
C GLU A 283 13.41 -13.79 -15.80
N ASP A 284 14.46 -13.98 -15.00
CA ASP A 284 15.84 -13.96 -15.49
C ASP A 284 16.10 -15.09 -16.49
N ASP A 285 15.63 -16.30 -16.20
CA ASP A 285 15.79 -17.47 -17.07
C ASP A 285 14.95 -17.34 -18.34
N ILE A 286 13.72 -16.85 -18.23
CA ILE A 286 12.86 -16.56 -19.38
C ILE A 286 13.53 -15.52 -20.30
N ALA A 287 14.04 -14.43 -19.72
CA ALA A 287 14.74 -13.40 -20.48
C ALA A 287 15.92 -13.96 -21.26
N THR A 288 16.74 -14.80 -20.62
CA THR A 288 17.86 -15.48 -21.28
C THR A 288 17.39 -16.35 -22.42
N LYS A 289 16.35 -17.16 -22.24
CA LYS A 289 15.79 -18.03 -23.28
C LYS A 289 15.25 -17.23 -24.48
N LEU A 290 14.60 -16.09 -24.24
CA LEU A 290 14.09 -15.23 -25.29
C LEU A 290 15.21 -14.58 -26.11
N ILE A 291 16.29 -14.17 -25.45
CA ILE A 291 17.47 -13.61 -26.14
C ILE A 291 18.18 -14.67 -26.98
N ASP A 292 18.42 -15.85 -26.42
CA ASP A 292 19.14 -16.94 -27.10
C ASP A 292 18.35 -17.51 -28.27
N SER A 293 17.06 -17.39 -28.32
CA SER A 293 16.18 -17.96 -29.34
C SER A 293 15.62 -16.94 -30.33
N TYR A 294 16.28 -15.78 -30.50
CA TYR A 294 15.73 -14.72 -31.37
C TYR A 294 15.58 -15.11 -32.83
N LEU A 295 16.39 -16.07 -33.32
CA LEU A 295 16.31 -16.62 -34.71
C LEU A 295 15.18 -17.63 -34.87
N HIS A 296 14.82 -18.31 -33.79
CA HIS A 296 13.74 -19.29 -33.74
C HIS A 296 12.88 -19.01 -32.53
N PRO A 297 11.95 -18.04 -32.62
CA PRO A 297 11.19 -17.55 -31.47
C PRO A 297 10.42 -18.64 -30.75
N ILE A 298 10.49 -18.60 -29.43
CA ILE A 298 9.72 -19.47 -28.53
C ILE A 298 8.25 -19.08 -28.59
N GLN A 299 7.37 -20.07 -28.70
CA GLN A 299 5.91 -19.88 -28.72
C GLN A 299 5.24 -20.19 -27.40
N SER A 300 5.82 -21.09 -26.59
CA SER A 300 5.26 -21.46 -25.30
C SER A 300 6.35 -21.76 -24.26
N ILE A 301 6.03 -21.47 -23.01
CA ILE A 301 6.88 -21.80 -21.85
C ILE A 301 5.99 -22.41 -20.79
N HIS A 302 6.38 -23.57 -20.27
CA HIS A 302 5.77 -24.19 -19.11
C HIS A 302 6.74 -24.19 -17.93
N ALA A 303 6.29 -23.69 -16.78
CA ALA A 303 7.08 -23.62 -15.56
C ALA A 303 6.59 -24.64 -14.53
N SER A 304 7.49 -25.44 -14.01
CA SER A 304 7.27 -26.41 -12.95
C SER A 304 8.43 -26.35 -11.97
N ALA A 305 8.47 -27.28 -11.04
CA ALA A 305 9.58 -27.45 -10.09
C ALA A 305 9.75 -28.93 -9.74
N ASP A 306 11.00 -29.32 -9.46
CA ASP A 306 11.34 -30.69 -9.01
C ASP A 306 11.40 -30.83 -7.47
N GLY A 307 11.02 -29.79 -6.74
CA GLY A 307 11.08 -29.69 -5.28
C GLY A 307 12.25 -28.86 -4.77
N GLU A 308 13.33 -28.71 -5.53
CA GLU A 308 14.52 -27.94 -5.17
C GLU A 308 14.85 -26.82 -6.15
N HIS A 309 14.47 -27.00 -7.41
CA HIS A 309 14.77 -26.07 -8.49
C HIS A 309 13.55 -25.86 -9.39
N PRO A 310 13.39 -24.66 -9.97
CA PRO A 310 12.40 -24.45 -11.02
C PRO A 310 12.83 -25.16 -12.30
N VAL A 311 11.85 -25.66 -13.05
CA VAL A 311 12.07 -26.33 -14.34
C VAL A 311 11.25 -25.63 -15.40
N LEU A 312 11.91 -24.98 -16.35
CA LEU A 312 11.27 -24.31 -17.47
C LEU A 312 11.42 -25.13 -18.74
N THR A 313 10.30 -25.42 -19.39
CA THR A 313 10.24 -26.09 -20.68
C THR A 313 9.75 -25.11 -21.74
N ALA A 314 10.55 -24.86 -22.76
CA ALA A 314 10.23 -23.94 -23.85
C ALA A 314 10.02 -24.68 -25.15
N GLU A 315 8.99 -24.31 -25.94
CA GLU A 315 8.70 -24.84 -27.28
C GLU A 315 8.48 -23.71 -28.30
#